data_402d5b2e246283d8cc344134ab18aaa2
#
_entry.id   402d5b2e246283d8cc344134ab18aaa2
#
_cell.length_a   1.000
_cell.length_b   1.000
_cell.length_c   1.000
_cell.angle_alpha   90.00
_cell.angle_beta   90.00
_cell.angle_gamma   90.00
#
_symmetry.space_group_name_H-M   'P 1'
#
loop_
_entity.id
_entity.type
_entity.pdbx_description
1 polymer ?
#
loop_
_entity_poly.entity_id
_entity_poly.type
_entity_poly.pdbx_seq_one_letter_code
_entity_poly.pdbx_strand_id
1 'polypeptide(L)'
;MTASIINKTIKSIVAASAALIMAASVAACGPNAATPSEENNASNGGATTSKVTARSLDEIKKSGVLKVAVFSDKAPFGYIDKDGKNAGYDIVFAERLAKDLGVKVKYTSVDPAARVDVLTSNKVDITLANFTVTDERKEKVDFAQPYMKVALGVVSPENTEITDVSQLKGKTLIIAKGTTAESYFEKNEPDVKLQKYDQYADAYNALLDGRGDAFSTDNTEVLAWAKTNKGFKVGITKLGDEDTIAPAVQKGNKELLNWINDEIVKLGKENFFHKDYEQTLKPVYGSDVDPDDIVVEGGQL
;
A
#
# COMPACT_ATOMS: atom_id res chain seq x y z
N MET A 1 6.85 51.18 -30.29
CA MET A 1 8.06 51.78 -29.71
C MET A 1 8.69 50.75 -28.81
N THR A 2 9.73 50.22 -29.31
CA THR A 2 11.07 49.90 -28.79
C THR A 2 11.19 48.86 -27.69
N ALA A 3 11.65 47.76 -28.17
CA ALA A 3 12.50 46.67 -27.71
C ALA A 3 13.52 47.02 -26.60
N SER A 4 13.83 46.10 -25.75
CA SER A 4 15.24 45.83 -25.38
C SER A 4 15.43 44.40 -24.87
N ILE A 5 16.25 43.70 -25.59
CA ILE A 5 16.88 42.41 -25.36
C ILE A 5 18.02 42.63 -24.37
N ILE A 6 18.17 41.78 -23.35
CA ILE A 6 19.50 41.58 -22.74
C ILE A 6 19.71 40.07 -22.56
N ASN A 7 20.56 39.55 -23.42
CA ASN A 7 21.30 38.30 -23.36
C ASN A 7 22.44 38.45 -22.34
N LYS A 8 22.64 37.50 -21.44
CA LYS A 8 23.94 37.27 -20.80
C LYS A 8 24.24 35.80 -20.62
N THR A 9 25.07 35.34 -21.48
CA THR A 9 25.95 34.19 -21.49
C THR A 9 26.92 34.22 -20.32
N ILE A 10 27.08 33.13 -19.55
CA ILE A 10 28.28 32.86 -18.73
C ILE A 10 28.59 31.36 -18.81
N LYS A 11 29.52 31.07 -19.59
CA LYS A 11 30.81 30.34 -19.52
C LYS A 11 30.94 29.17 -18.54
N SER A 12 31.20 28.06 -19.17
CA SER A 12 31.79 26.79 -18.70
C SER A 12 33.12 27.00 -17.93
N ILE A 13 33.30 26.27 -16.85
CA ILE A 13 34.64 25.94 -16.33
C ILE A 13 34.70 24.42 -16.15
N VAL A 14 35.54 23.82 -17.01
CA VAL A 14 36.09 22.48 -16.89
C VAL A 14 37.35 22.57 -16.05
N ALA A 15 37.50 21.73 -15.06
CA ALA A 15 38.79 21.43 -14.45
C ALA A 15 38.91 19.93 -14.19
N ALA A 16 39.76 19.34 -14.99
CA ALA A 16 40.28 17.98 -14.86
C ALA A 16 41.58 18.01 -14.03
N SER A 17 41.79 16.96 -13.22
CA SER A 17 43.12 16.51 -12.73
C SER A 17 42.89 15.09 -12.18
N ALA A 18 43.27 14.01 -12.83
CA ALA A 18 44.55 13.33 -13.03
C ALA A 18 45.11 12.77 -11.72
N ALA A 19 44.93 11.51 -11.52
CA ALA A 19 45.75 10.28 -11.53
C ALA A 19 47.17 10.34 -10.93
N LEU A 20 47.51 9.36 -10.11
CA LEU A 20 48.84 8.65 -9.93
C LEU A 20 48.61 7.55 -8.89
N ILE A 21 48.66 6.24 -9.19
CA ILE A 21 49.67 5.30 -9.58
C ILE A 21 50.82 5.19 -8.53
N MET A 22 50.99 4.01 -7.96
CA MET A 22 52.14 3.08 -7.92
C MET A 22 51.98 2.16 -6.73
N ALA A 23 51.86 0.87 -6.87
CA ALA A 23 52.74 -0.20 -7.39
C ALA A 23 53.78 -0.71 -6.38
N ALA A 24 53.57 -1.94 -6.00
CA ALA A 24 54.47 -3.11 -5.99
C ALA A 24 55.75 -3.11 -5.16
N SER A 25 55.94 -4.21 -4.43
CA SER A 25 57.15 -5.03 -4.33
C SER A 25 56.85 -6.31 -3.56
N VAL A 26 56.77 -7.43 -4.19
CA VAL A 26 57.80 -8.39 -4.62
C VAL A 26 58.56 -9.06 -3.45
N ALA A 27 58.21 -10.30 -3.26
CA ALA A 27 58.90 -11.55 -2.98
C ALA A 27 60.26 -11.56 -2.22
N ALA A 28 60.34 -12.51 -1.29
CA ALA A 28 61.54 -13.36 -1.13
C ALA A 28 61.14 -14.73 -0.52
N CYS A 29 61.52 -15.76 -1.22
CA CYS A 29 61.49 -17.17 -0.84
C CYS A 29 62.57 -17.53 0.19
N GLY A 30 62.25 -18.59 0.96
CA GLY A 30 63.32 -19.43 1.57
C GLY A 30 62.78 -20.38 2.65
N PRO A 31 63.13 -21.67 2.61
CA PRO A 31 62.37 -22.74 3.23
C PRO A 31 62.96 -23.18 4.57
N ASN A 32 62.14 -23.67 5.49
CA ASN A 32 62.43 -24.93 6.18
C ASN A 32 61.27 -25.43 7.06
N ALA A 33 61.21 -26.74 7.10
CA ALA A 33 60.24 -27.64 7.65
C ALA A 33 60.09 -27.61 9.16
N ALA A 34 58.90 -27.84 9.66
CA ALA A 34 58.49 -28.80 10.68
C ALA A 34 56.98 -28.74 10.95
N THR A 35 56.29 -29.77 10.61
CA THR A 35 55.00 -30.21 11.20
C THR A 35 55.30 -30.90 12.56
N PRO A 36 54.35 -31.13 13.50
CA PRO A 36 52.89 -31.19 13.34
C PRO A 36 52.07 -30.54 14.51
N SER A 37 50.83 -30.34 14.36
CA SER A 37 49.74 -30.85 15.22
C SER A 37 48.42 -30.20 14.85
N GLU A 38 47.46 -31.05 14.57
CA GLU A 38 46.06 -30.77 14.36
C GLU A 38 45.45 -30.09 15.57
N GLU A 39 44.70 -29.01 15.33
CA GLU A 39 43.43 -28.76 16.03
C GLU A 39 42.42 -28.15 15.05
N ASN A 40 41.56 -29.04 14.62
CA ASN A 40 40.30 -28.69 13.92
C ASN A 40 39.46 -27.81 14.84
N ASN A 41 39.42 -26.53 14.58
CA ASN A 41 38.34 -25.70 15.05
C ASN A 41 37.58 -25.18 13.82
N ALA A 42 36.68 -26.02 13.31
CA ALA A 42 35.69 -25.64 12.33
C ALA A 42 34.72 -24.68 13.02
N SER A 43 35.04 -23.39 12.98
CA SER A 43 34.12 -22.32 13.28
C SER A 43 33.05 -22.33 12.19
N ASN A 44 31.99 -23.07 12.47
CA ASN A 44 30.75 -23.10 11.69
C ASN A 44 30.13 -21.71 11.83
N GLY A 45 30.49 -20.80 10.95
CA GLY A 45 29.84 -19.50 10.76
C GLY A 45 28.43 -19.71 10.20
N GLY A 46 27.54 -20.24 11.03
CA GLY A 46 26.12 -20.20 10.76
C GLY A 46 25.72 -18.73 10.65
N ALA A 47 25.47 -18.27 9.44
CA ALA A 47 24.78 -17.03 9.23
C ALA A 47 23.37 -17.18 9.89
N THR A 48 23.31 -16.77 11.15
CA THR A 48 22.03 -16.53 11.83
C THR A 48 21.37 -15.38 11.07
N THR A 49 20.54 -15.71 10.10
CA THR A 49 19.50 -14.78 9.64
C THR A 49 18.67 -14.45 10.87
N SER A 50 18.98 -13.34 11.51
CA SER A 50 18.18 -12.83 12.61
C SER A 50 16.78 -12.61 12.05
N LYS A 51 15.86 -13.48 12.44
CA LYS A 51 14.43 -13.35 12.08
C LYS A 51 14.00 -11.99 12.58
N VAL A 52 13.65 -11.08 11.67
CA VAL A 52 13.15 -9.76 12.02
C VAL A 52 11.87 -9.96 12.82
N THR A 53 11.92 -9.71 14.11
CA THR A 53 10.81 -9.95 15.04
C THR A 53 9.93 -8.70 15.10
N ALA A 54 8.62 -8.88 15.00
CA ALA A 54 7.65 -7.81 15.20
C ALA A 54 7.81 -7.20 16.60
N ARG A 55 7.55 -5.91 16.72
CA ARG A 55 7.51 -5.26 18.02
C ARG A 55 6.31 -5.78 18.84
N SER A 56 6.53 -6.08 20.13
CA SER A 56 5.47 -6.39 21.07
C SER A 56 4.61 -5.16 21.38
N LEU A 57 3.43 -5.37 21.95
CA LEU A 57 2.54 -4.29 22.36
C LEU A 57 3.20 -3.37 23.41
N ASP A 58 3.98 -3.96 24.32
CA ASP A 58 4.72 -3.21 25.34
C ASP A 58 5.86 -2.36 24.72
N GLU A 59 6.57 -2.88 23.72
CA GLU A 59 7.57 -2.12 22.99
C GLU A 59 6.97 -0.95 22.23
N ILE A 60 5.78 -1.14 21.63
CA ILE A 60 5.03 -0.06 20.96
C ILE A 60 4.66 1.02 21.98
N LYS A 61 4.03 0.65 23.10
CA LYS A 61 3.66 1.58 24.18
C LYS A 61 4.87 2.31 24.74
N LYS A 62 5.95 1.60 25.05
CA LYS A 62 7.19 2.18 25.58
C LYS A 62 7.86 3.16 24.61
N SER A 63 7.77 2.89 23.29
CA SER A 63 8.30 3.79 22.26
C SER A 63 7.46 5.06 22.09
N GLY A 64 6.20 5.07 22.56
CA GLY A 64 5.24 6.15 22.36
C GLY A 64 4.77 6.31 20.92
N VAL A 65 5.02 5.33 20.03
CA VAL A 65 4.72 5.42 18.61
C VAL A 65 4.18 4.10 18.05
N LEU A 66 2.99 4.17 17.43
CA LEU A 66 2.43 3.15 16.55
C LEU A 66 2.79 3.48 15.11
N LYS A 67 3.47 2.57 14.41
CA LYS A 67 3.85 2.73 13.01
C LYS A 67 2.79 2.09 12.12
N VAL A 68 2.19 2.86 11.23
CA VAL A 68 1.07 2.39 10.38
C VAL A 68 1.37 2.66 8.90
N ALA A 69 1.26 1.62 8.07
CA ALA A 69 1.27 1.76 6.63
C ALA A 69 -0.11 2.18 6.14
N VAL A 70 -0.17 3.22 5.31
CA VAL A 70 -1.37 3.78 4.72
C VAL A 70 -1.11 4.20 3.28
N PHE A 71 -2.16 4.36 2.49
CA PHE A 71 -2.06 5.05 1.21
C PHE A 71 -1.94 6.56 1.40
N SER A 72 -1.39 7.24 0.42
CA SER A 72 -1.29 8.70 0.35
C SER A 72 -1.95 9.30 -0.89
N ASP A 73 -2.50 8.45 -1.77
CA ASP A 73 -3.05 8.80 -3.09
C ASP A 73 -4.40 8.10 -3.40
N LYS A 74 -5.02 7.45 -2.39
CA LYS A 74 -6.28 6.71 -2.52
C LYS A 74 -7.40 7.39 -1.72
N ALA A 75 -7.87 8.55 -2.19
CA ALA A 75 -9.03 9.23 -1.58
C ALA A 75 -10.32 8.42 -1.85
N PRO A 76 -11.25 8.34 -0.89
CA PRO A 76 -11.29 8.96 0.44
C PRO A 76 -10.74 8.08 1.58
N PHE A 77 -10.00 7.00 1.29
CA PHE A 77 -9.54 6.01 2.29
C PHE A 77 -8.23 6.41 2.96
N GLY A 78 -7.19 6.72 2.16
CA GLY A 78 -5.89 7.20 2.63
C GLY A 78 -5.27 8.12 1.60
N TYR A 79 -5.15 9.42 1.92
CA TYR A 79 -4.63 10.43 1.00
C TYR A 79 -3.99 11.59 1.77
N ILE A 80 -3.26 12.42 1.04
CA ILE A 80 -2.74 13.68 1.57
C ILE A 80 -3.73 14.79 1.21
N ASP A 81 -4.23 15.48 2.23
CA ASP A 81 -5.17 16.59 2.06
C ASP A 81 -4.49 17.87 1.55
N LYS A 82 -5.28 18.93 1.31
CA LYS A 82 -4.79 20.24 0.86
C LYS A 82 -3.80 20.92 1.82
N ASP A 83 -3.81 20.50 3.08
CA ASP A 83 -2.94 21.05 4.13
C ASP A 83 -1.67 20.19 4.33
N GLY A 84 -1.47 19.16 3.46
CA GLY A 84 -0.33 18.25 3.50
C GLY A 84 -0.41 17.19 4.59
N LYS A 85 -1.60 16.92 5.13
CA LYS A 85 -1.82 15.95 6.20
C LYS A 85 -2.43 14.67 5.65
N ASN A 86 -2.13 13.55 6.32
CA ASN A 86 -2.84 12.31 6.04
C ASN A 86 -4.32 12.47 6.46
N ALA A 87 -5.23 12.02 5.60
CA ALA A 87 -6.67 12.08 5.78
C ALA A 87 -7.36 10.85 5.17
N GLY A 88 -8.58 10.56 5.60
CA GLY A 88 -9.42 9.48 5.08
C GLY A 88 -9.79 8.44 6.12
N TYR A 89 -10.59 7.47 5.68
CA TYR A 89 -11.21 6.43 6.51
C TYR A 89 -10.18 5.60 7.28
N ASP A 90 -9.13 5.11 6.62
CA ASP A 90 -8.04 4.37 7.26
C ASP A 90 -7.25 5.22 8.25
N ILE A 91 -7.17 6.53 8.00
CA ILE A 91 -6.41 7.48 8.84
C ILE A 91 -7.14 7.72 10.17
N VAL A 92 -8.47 7.95 10.12
CA VAL A 92 -9.29 8.12 11.32
C VAL A 92 -9.23 6.86 12.20
N PHE A 93 -9.26 5.69 11.57
CA PHE A 93 -9.10 4.43 12.31
C PHE A 93 -7.70 4.29 12.91
N ALA A 94 -6.63 4.59 12.19
CA ALA A 94 -5.25 4.57 12.70
C ALA A 94 -5.06 5.51 13.90
N GLU A 95 -5.61 6.73 13.82
CA GLU A 95 -5.57 7.71 14.91
C GLU A 95 -6.30 7.22 16.14
N ARG A 96 -7.46 6.56 15.95
CA ARG A 96 -8.22 5.97 17.04
C ARG A 96 -7.46 4.84 17.73
N LEU A 97 -6.86 3.91 16.96
CA LEU A 97 -6.02 2.85 17.53
C LEU A 97 -4.86 3.42 18.35
N ALA A 98 -4.15 4.41 17.82
CA ALA A 98 -3.04 5.03 18.55
C ALA A 98 -3.49 5.76 19.81
N LYS A 99 -4.60 6.48 19.77
CA LYS A 99 -5.21 7.17 20.91
C LYS A 99 -5.55 6.18 22.02
N ASP A 100 -6.20 5.07 21.67
CA ASP A 100 -6.65 4.08 22.66
C ASP A 100 -5.47 3.26 23.21
N LEU A 101 -4.37 3.14 22.45
CA LEU A 101 -3.09 2.59 22.92
C LEU A 101 -2.26 3.58 23.77
N GLY A 102 -2.62 4.88 23.76
CA GLY A 102 -1.90 5.94 24.46
C GLY A 102 -0.59 6.38 23.81
N VAL A 103 -0.48 6.26 22.46
CA VAL A 103 0.72 6.58 21.69
C VAL A 103 0.40 7.51 20.52
N LYS A 104 1.44 7.99 19.81
CA LYS A 104 1.29 8.76 18.56
C LYS A 104 1.34 7.85 17.34
N VAL A 105 0.65 8.21 16.26
CA VAL A 105 0.81 7.54 14.96
C VAL A 105 2.04 8.06 14.24
N LYS A 106 2.77 7.14 13.60
CA LYS A 106 3.77 7.45 12.57
C LYS A 106 3.36 6.74 11.29
N TYR A 107 2.96 7.50 10.29
CA TYR A 107 2.57 6.96 8.99
C TYR A 107 3.77 6.61 8.11
N THR A 108 3.59 5.56 7.32
CA THR A 108 4.45 5.18 6.19
C THR A 108 3.56 5.03 4.97
N SER A 109 3.77 5.88 3.98
CA SER A 109 3.08 5.76 2.68
C SER A 109 3.59 4.52 1.95
N VAL A 110 2.67 3.76 1.35
CA VAL A 110 2.98 2.53 0.62
C VAL A 110 2.22 2.46 -0.69
N ASP A 111 2.84 1.79 -1.68
CA ASP A 111 2.15 1.32 -2.88
C ASP A 111 1.42 0.01 -2.56
N PRO A 112 0.39 -0.37 -3.36
CA PRO A 112 -0.37 -1.59 -3.06
C PRO A 112 0.47 -2.86 -3.00
N ALA A 113 1.50 -2.99 -3.84
CA ALA A 113 2.40 -4.15 -3.85
C ALA A 113 3.31 -4.23 -2.61
N ALA A 114 3.62 -3.10 -1.96
CA ALA A 114 4.54 -3.05 -0.82
C ALA A 114 3.87 -3.38 0.54
N ARG A 115 2.54 -3.52 0.60
CA ARG A 115 1.78 -3.68 1.85
C ARG A 115 2.22 -4.87 2.71
N VAL A 116 2.59 -5.99 2.10
CA VAL A 116 3.13 -7.17 2.80
C VAL A 116 4.55 -6.92 3.26
N ASP A 117 5.40 -6.36 2.40
CA ASP A 117 6.84 -6.24 2.65
C ASP A 117 7.16 -5.30 3.80
N VAL A 118 6.38 -4.23 3.97
CA VAL A 118 6.59 -3.29 5.10
C VAL A 118 6.28 -3.92 6.46
N LEU A 119 5.36 -4.91 6.51
CA LEU A 119 5.11 -5.72 7.72
C LEU A 119 6.22 -6.74 7.96
N THR A 120 6.54 -7.55 6.94
CA THR A 120 7.53 -8.64 7.07
C THR A 120 8.92 -8.12 7.36
N SER A 121 9.25 -6.90 6.91
CA SER A 121 10.50 -6.19 7.21
C SER A 121 10.48 -5.38 8.51
N ASN A 122 9.37 -5.42 9.28
CA ASN A 122 9.18 -4.68 10.53
C ASN A 122 9.35 -3.14 10.40
N LYS A 123 9.08 -2.60 9.21
CA LYS A 123 9.05 -1.14 9.00
C LYS A 123 7.84 -0.51 9.68
N VAL A 124 6.72 -1.24 9.73
CA VAL A 124 5.48 -0.85 10.37
C VAL A 124 4.99 -1.93 11.32
N ASP A 125 4.09 -1.56 12.23
CA ASP A 125 3.43 -2.49 13.15
C ASP A 125 2.11 -3.00 12.55
N ILE A 126 1.41 -2.13 11.84
CA ILE A 126 0.09 -2.38 11.24
C ILE A 126 0.10 -1.87 9.80
N THR A 127 -0.51 -2.63 8.90
CA THR A 127 -0.94 -2.14 7.58
C THR A 127 -2.45 -1.96 7.61
N LEU A 128 -2.92 -0.73 7.42
CA LEU A 128 -4.30 -0.40 7.08
C LEU A 128 -4.47 -0.35 5.56
N ALA A 129 -4.05 0.68 4.90
CA ALA A 129 -3.90 0.81 3.45
C ALA A 129 -4.94 0.03 2.62
N ASN A 130 -6.23 0.10 3.03
CA ASN A 130 -7.37 -0.55 2.37
C ASN A 130 -7.03 -1.99 1.96
N PHE A 131 -6.60 -2.81 2.93
CA PHE A 131 -5.92 -4.08 2.68
C PHE A 131 -6.89 -5.26 2.66
N THR A 132 -7.30 -5.66 1.45
CA THR A 132 -8.21 -6.79 1.22
C THR A 132 -7.64 -8.10 1.76
N VAL A 133 -8.45 -8.82 2.49
CA VAL A 133 -8.14 -10.16 3.02
C VAL A 133 -8.20 -11.17 1.89
N THR A 134 -7.08 -11.82 1.58
CA THR A 134 -6.99 -12.93 0.61
C THR A 134 -6.20 -14.09 1.22
N ASP A 135 -6.42 -15.30 0.73
CA ASP A 135 -5.72 -16.48 1.24
C ASP A 135 -4.21 -16.39 0.97
N GLU A 136 -3.80 -15.87 -0.19
CA GLU A 136 -2.40 -15.64 -0.49
C GLU A 136 -1.73 -14.68 0.52
N ARG A 137 -2.43 -13.61 0.88
CA ARG A 137 -1.92 -12.63 1.86
C ARG A 137 -1.89 -13.20 3.28
N LYS A 138 -2.89 -14.04 3.65
CA LYS A 138 -2.92 -14.75 4.94
C LYS A 138 -1.73 -15.70 5.13
N GLU A 139 -1.12 -16.18 4.07
CA GLU A 139 0.11 -16.97 4.19
C GLU A 139 1.27 -16.15 4.74
N LYS A 140 1.32 -14.85 4.48
CA LYS A 140 2.45 -13.94 4.76
C LYS A 140 2.24 -13.05 5.97
N VAL A 141 0.99 -12.68 6.26
CA VAL A 141 0.60 -11.77 7.36
C VAL A 141 -0.59 -12.35 8.13
N ASP A 142 -0.85 -11.82 9.33
CA ASP A 142 -2.09 -12.12 10.08
C ASP A 142 -3.04 -10.92 9.94
N PHE A 143 -4.29 -11.19 9.56
CA PHE A 143 -5.35 -10.19 9.50
C PHE A 143 -6.16 -10.19 10.79
N ALA A 144 -6.52 -8.99 11.25
CA ALA A 144 -7.52 -8.77 12.29
C ALA A 144 -8.95 -8.94 11.73
N GLN A 145 -9.95 -8.66 12.57
CA GLN A 145 -11.34 -8.60 12.14
C GLN A 145 -11.54 -7.48 11.11
N PRO A 146 -12.47 -7.66 10.15
CA PRO A 146 -12.71 -6.69 9.10
C PRO A 146 -13.43 -5.44 9.62
N TYR A 147 -13.24 -4.32 8.89
CA TYR A 147 -13.94 -3.06 9.13
C TYR A 147 -14.67 -2.52 7.88
N MET A 148 -14.46 -3.15 6.71
CA MET A 148 -15.15 -2.82 5.45
C MET A 148 -15.43 -4.08 4.63
N LYS A 149 -16.45 -3.97 3.75
CA LYS A 149 -16.74 -4.88 2.63
C LYS A 149 -16.38 -4.19 1.33
N VAL A 150 -15.92 -4.97 0.35
CA VAL A 150 -15.61 -4.52 -1.01
C VAL A 150 -15.89 -5.61 -2.03
N ALA A 151 -16.05 -5.22 -3.27
CA ALA A 151 -15.92 -6.08 -4.44
C ALA A 151 -15.08 -5.35 -5.48
N LEU A 152 -14.72 -5.96 -6.59
CA LEU A 152 -14.12 -5.22 -7.68
C LEU A 152 -15.16 -4.40 -8.43
N GLY A 153 -14.72 -3.25 -8.92
CA GLY A 153 -15.49 -2.39 -9.81
C GLY A 153 -14.70 -2.00 -11.06
N VAL A 154 -15.42 -1.55 -12.10
CA VAL A 154 -14.80 -1.04 -13.32
C VAL A 154 -15.38 0.31 -13.65
N VAL A 155 -14.52 1.32 -13.79
CA VAL A 155 -14.85 2.66 -14.26
C VAL A 155 -14.29 2.87 -15.66
N SER A 156 -15.07 3.52 -16.51
CA SER A 156 -14.72 3.83 -17.91
C SER A 156 -15.29 5.19 -18.34
N PRO A 157 -14.82 5.77 -19.46
CA PRO A 157 -15.45 6.96 -20.00
C PRO A 157 -16.94 6.73 -20.28
N GLU A 158 -17.76 7.71 -19.97
CA GLU A 158 -19.23 7.63 -20.10
C GLU A 158 -19.71 7.33 -21.53
N ASN A 159 -19.00 7.82 -22.54
CA ASN A 159 -19.29 7.59 -23.95
C ASN A 159 -18.88 6.19 -24.45
N THR A 160 -18.10 5.46 -23.68
CA THR A 160 -17.65 4.08 -23.96
C THR A 160 -17.81 3.20 -22.71
N GLU A 161 -18.95 3.39 -22.03
CA GLU A 161 -19.25 2.73 -20.76
C GLU A 161 -19.11 1.20 -20.88
N ILE A 162 -18.37 0.61 -19.95
CA ILE A 162 -18.16 -0.84 -19.80
C ILE A 162 -19.11 -1.33 -18.71
N THR A 163 -20.11 -2.07 -19.08
CA THR A 163 -21.18 -2.58 -18.18
C THR A 163 -21.12 -4.09 -17.96
N ASP A 164 -20.26 -4.78 -18.75
CA ASP A 164 -20.04 -6.22 -18.67
C ASP A 164 -18.56 -6.52 -18.92
N VAL A 165 -18.00 -7.49 -18.19
CA VAL A 165 -16.58 -7.84 -18.27
C VAL A 165 -16.16 -8.32 -19.66
N SER A 166 -17.07 -8.96 -20.41
CA SER A 166 -16.80 -9.42 -21.77
C SER A 166 -16.47 -8.29 -22.76
N GLN A 167 -16.94 -7.07 -22.46
CA GLN A 167 -16.64 -5.88 -23.27
C GLN A 167 -15.17 -5.42 -23.14
N LEU A 168 -14.44 -5.92 -22.13
CA LEU A 168 -13.02 -5.65 -21.95
C LEU A 168 -12.12 -6.49 -22.87
N LYS A 169 -12.67 -7.52 -23.52
CA LYS A 169 -11.89 -8.36 -24.44
C LYS A 169 -11.24 -7.54 -25.54
N GLY A 170 -9.92 -7.64 -25.65
CA GLY A 170 -9.11 -6.88 -26.59
C GLY A 170 -8.89 -5.40 -26.25
N LYS A 171 -9.48 -4.92 -25.16
CA LYS A 171 -9.27 -3.56 -24.62
C LYS A 171 -8.10 -3.50 -23.66
N THR A 172 -7.65 -2.30 -23.38
CA THR A 172 -6.62 -2.04 -22.39
C THR A 172 -7.28 -1.64 -21.07
N LEU A 173 -7.14 -2.49 -20.04
CA LEU A 173 -7.58 -2.23 -18.70
C LEU A 173 -6.40 -1.74 -17.85
N ILE A 174 -6.57 -0.57 -17.25
CA ILE A 174 -5.62 -0.01 -16.29
C ILE A 174 -5.86 -0.65 -14.92
N ILE A 175 -4.80 -1.01 -14.22
CA ILE A 175 -4.82 -1.53 -12.85
C ILE A 175 -3.63 -1.02 -12.05
N ALA A 176 -3.73 -1.05 -10.71
CA ALA A 176 -2.59 -0.89 -9.82
C ALA A 176 -2.00 -2.28 -9.46
N LYS A 177 -0.67 -2.39 -9.45
CA LYS A 177 0.05 -3.64 -9.10
C LYS A 177 -0.20 -4.05 -7.65
N GLY A 178 -0.24 -5.36 -7.39
CA GLY A 178 -0.44 -5.91 -6.04
C GLY A 178 -1.87 -5.77 -5.51
N THR A 179 -2.85 -5.48 -6.40
CA THR A 179 -4.27 -5.41 -6.06
C THR A 179 -5.00 -6.70 -6.37
N THR A 180 -6.18 -6.89 -5.79
CA THR A 180 -7.08 -8.00 -6.11
C THR A 180 -7.58 -7.92 -7.56
N ALA A 181 -7.70 -6.72 -8.12
CA ALA A 181 -8.02 -6.53 -9.54
C ALA A 181 -6.95 -7.15 -10.46
N GLU A 182 -5.65 -6.92 -10.16
CA GLU A 182 -4.57 -7.57 -10.93
C GLU A 182 -4.73 -9.09 -10.93
N SER A 183 -4.83 -9.69 -9.75
CA SER A 183 -4.96 -11.14 -9.61
C SER A 183 -6.22 -11.70 -10.28
N TYR A 184 -7.34 -10.98 -10.18
CA TYR A 184 -8.61 -11.38 -10.78
C TYR A 184 -8.50 -11.45 -12.30
N PHE A 185 -8.04 -10.37 -12.93
CA PHE A 185 -7.98 -10.28 -14.39
C PHE A 185 -6.92 -11.22 -14.98
N GLU A 186 -5.76 -11.37 -14.34
CA GLU A 186 -4.76 -12.35 -14.78
C GLU A 186 -5.27 -13.78 -14.78
N LYS A 187 -6.09 -14.13 -13.77
CA LYS A 187 -6.60 -15.47 -13.60
C LYS A 187 -7.85 -15.77 -14.44
N ASN A 188 -8.80 -14.82 -14.45
CA ASN A 188 -10.14 -15.09 -14.99
C ASN A 188 -10.36 -14.48 -16.38
N GLU A 189 -9.62 -13.44 -16.74
CA GLU A 189 -9.81 -12.67 -17.96
C GLU A 189 -8.48 -12.48 -18.74
N PRO A 190 -7.78 -13.57 -19.12
CA PRO A 190 -6.44 -13.49 -19.72
C PRO A 190 -6.41 -12.80 -21.09
N ASP A 191 -7.56 -12.66 -21.75
CA ASP A 191 -7.70 -11.95 -23.03
C ASP A 191 -7.75 -10.43 -22.88
N VAL A 192 -7.85 -9.91 -21.64
CA VAL A 192 -7.84 -8.47 -21.34
C VAL A 192 -6.39 -7.99 -21.24
N LYS A 193 -6.07 -6.93 -21.99
CA LYS A 193 -4.73 -6.36 -21.95
C LYS A 193 -4.57 -5.48 -20.73
N LEU A 194 -3.73 -5.91 -19.76
CA LEU A 194 -3.48 -5.15 -18.53
C LEU A 194 -2.35 -4.13 -18.73
N GLN A 195 -2.64 -2.87 -18.37
CA GLN A 195 -1.65 -1.82 -18.22
C GLN A 195 -1.51 -1.49 -16.73
N LYS A 196 -0.34 -1.84 -16.17
CA LYS A 196 -0.09 -1.89 -14.73
C LYS A 196 0.72 -0.69 -14.25
N TYR A 197 0.25 -0.05 -13.18
CA TYR A 197 0.92 1.08 -12.53
C TYR A 197 1.28 0.73 -11.08
N ASP A 198 2.31 1.37 -10.55
CA ASP A 198 2.71 1.16 -9.15
C ASP A 198 1.79 1.94 -8.18
N GLN A 199 1.38 3.15 -8.56
CA GLN A 199 0.58 4.05 -7.73
C GLN A 199 -0.82 4.29 -8.32
N TYR A 200 -1.79 4.55 -7.45
CA TYR A 200 -3.16 4.86 -7.87
C TYR A 200 -3.25 6.18 -8.63
N ALA A 201 -2.49 7.20 -8.19
CA ALA A 201 -2.45 8.48 -8.89
C ALA A 201 -2.03 8.35 -10.35
N ASP A 202 -1.01 7.52 -10.64
CA ASP A 202 -0.54 7.27 -12.01
C ASP A 202 -1.56 6.48 -12.83
N ALA A 203 -2.24 5.50 -12.20
CA ALA A 203 -3.29 4.71 -12.84
C ALA A 203 -4.48 5.60 -13.24
N TYR A 204 -4.94 6.47 -12.34
CA TYR A 204 -6.03 7.40 -12.64
C TYR A 204 -5.65 8.45 -13.69
N ASN A 205 -4.44 9.00 -13.61
CA ASN A 205 -3.94 9.91 -14.65
C ASN A 205 -3.88 9.22 -16.01
N ALA A 206 -3.52 7.94 -16.04
CA ALA A 206 -3.51 7.17 -17.30
C ALA A 206 -4.92 7.02 -17.89
N LEU A 207 -5.95 6.82 -17.06
CA LEU A 207 -7.33 6.78 -17.52
C LEU A 207 -7.79 8.15 -18.03
N LEU A 208 -7.50 9.23 -17.30
CA LEU A 208 -7.82 10.60 -17.71
C LEU A 208 -7.17 10.99 -19.04
N ASP A 209 -5.94 10.53 -19.27
CA ASP A 209 -5.17 10.75 -20.51
C ASP A 209 -5.63 9.85 -21.67
N GLY A 210 -6.59 8.93 -21.44
CA GLY A 210 -7.04 7.98 -22.46
C GLY A 210 -5.99 6.92 -22.83
N ARG A 211 -5.05 6.61 -21.93
CA ARG A 211 -4.03 5.57 -22.12
C ARG A 211 -4.55 4.14 -21.92
N GLY A 212 -5.80 4.00 -21.50
CA GLY A 212 -6.53 2.75 -21.37
C GLY A 212 -8.03 2.99 -21.55
N ASP A 213 -8.77 1.90 -21.79
CA ASP A 213 -10.21 1.96 -22.05
C ASP A 213 -11.03 2.01 -20.75
N ALA A 214 -10.49 1.46 -19.66
CA ALA A 214 -11.13 1.40 -18.34
C ALA A 214 -10.08 1.24 -17.24
N PHE A 215 -10.50 1.44 -15.98
CA PHE A 215 -9.71 1.15 -14.78
C PHE A 215 -10.51 0.26 -13.83
N SER A 216 -9.84 -0.71 -13.22
CA SER A 216 -10.43 -1.60 -12.21
C SER A 216 -9.65 -1.59 -10.90
N THR A 217 -10.39 -1.45 -9.82
CA THR A 217 -9.95 -1.61 -8.43
C THR A 217 -11.18 -1.90 -7.56
N ASP A 218 -11.11 -1.68 -6.24
CA ASP A 218 -12.26 -1.82 -5.35
C ASP A 218 -13.43 -0.94 -5.83
N ASN A 219 -14.64 -1.49 -5.81
CA ASN A 219 -15.86 -0.79 -6.23
C ASN A 219 -16.08 0.50 -5.43
N THR A 220 -15.78 0.47 -4.13
CA THR A 220 -15.87 1.63 -3.25
C THR A 220 -14.98 2.78 -3.72
N GLU A 221 -13.80 2.48 -4.24
CA GLU A 221 -12.87 3.49 -4.76
C GLU A 221 -13.32 4.04 -6.11
N VAL A 222 -13.63 3.19 -7.10
CA VAL A 222 -14.05 3.67 -8.42
C VAL A 222 -15.34 4.48 -8.35
N LEU A 223 -16.26 4.12 -7.43
CA LEU A 223 -17.47 4.90 -7.15
C LEU A 223 -17.13 6.30 -6.61
N ALA A 224 -16.23 6.39 -5.63
CA ALA A 224 -15.78 7.66 -5.09
C ALA A 224 -15.09 8.52 -6.16
N TRP A 225 -14.19 7.91 -6.93
CA TRP A 225 -13.45 8.60 -7.98
C TRP A 225 -14.38 9.14 -9.09
N ALA A 226 -15.35 8.35 -9.55
CA ALA A 226 -16.31 8.76 -10.58
C ALA A 226 -17.18 9.94 -10.13
N LYS A 227 -17.50 10.05 -8.82
CA LYS A 227 -18.25 11.20 -8.28
C LYS A 227 -17.51 12.53 -8.45
N THR A 228 -16.20 12.50 -8.41
CA THR A 228 -15.35 13.70 -8.52
C THR A 228 -14.82 13.95 -9.93
N ASN A 229 -14.92 12.95 -10.84
CA ASN A 229 -14.40 13.03 -12.20
C ASN A 229 -15.54 12.88 -13.22
N LYS A 230 -16.06 14.02 -13.69
CA LYS A 230 -17.15 14.05 -14.67
C LYS A 230 -16.71 13.42 -16.00
N GLY A 231 -17.65 12.77 -16.70
CA GLY A 231 -17.40 12.08 -17.96
C GLY A 231 -16.95 10.62 -17.81
N PHE A 232 -16.92 10.12 -16.57
CA PHE A 232 -16.65 8.72 -16.25
C PHE A 232 -17.81 8.10 -15.48
N LYS A 233 -18.04 6.82 -15.71
CA LYS A 233 -19.04 6.01 -15.01
C LYS A 233 -18.51 4.68 -14.57
N VAL A 234 -19.03 4.20 -13.44
CA VAL A 234 -18.83 2.84 -12.95
C VAL A 234 -19.94 1.97 -13.52
N GLY A 235 -19.65 1.29 -14.63
CA GLY A 235 -20.62 0.41 -15.28
C GLY A 235 -20.64 -1.00 -14.66
N ILE A 236 -19.57 -1.42 -14.00
CA ILE A 236 -19.51 -2.67 -13.22
C ILE A 236 -19.27 -2.28 -11.77
N THR A 237 -20.28 -2.47 -10.91
CA THR A 237 -20.23 -2.12 -9.48
C THR A 237 -19.90 -3.30 -8.57
N LYS A 238 -20.00 -4.54 -9.09
CA LYS A 238 -19.64 -5.76 -8.37
C LYS A 238 -19.13 -6.80 -9.36
N LEU A 239 -17.83 -7.08 -9.32
CA LEU A 239 -17.16 -8.09 -10.11
C LEU A 239 -16.43 -9.06 -9.17
N GLY A 240 -16.64 -10.35 -9.38
CA GLY A 240 -16.15 -11.40 -8.48
C GLY A 240 -16.95 -11.48 -7.17
N ASP A 241 -16.32 -12.09 -6.17
CA ASP A 241 -16.91 -12.27 -4.85
C ASP A 241 -16.82 -10.96 -4.04
N GLU A 242 -17.61 -10.88 -2.97
CA GLU A 242 -17.46 -9.85 -1.97
C GLU A 242 -16.34 -10.21 -1.01
N ASP A 243 -15.38 -9.32 -0.90
CA ASP A 243 -14.22 -9.42 -0.03
C ASP A 243 -14.34 -8.48 1.17
N THR A 244 -13.42 -8.61 2.12
CA THR A 244 -13.32 -7.74 3.28
C THR A 244 -11.98 -7.01 3.33
N ILE A 245 -11.99 -5.82 3.92
CA ILE A 245 -10.80 -5.05 4.28
C ILE A 245 -10.58 -5.20 5.77
N ALA A 246 -9.35 -5.52 6.17
CA ALA A 246 -8.97 -5.67 7.57
C ALA A 246 -7.56 -5.15 7.86
N PRO A 247 -7.28 -4.72 9.11
CA PRO A 247 -5.91 -4.43 9.53
C PRO A 247 -5.04 -5.68 9.46
N ALA A 248 -3.80 -5.54 9.03
CA ALA A 248 -2.85 -6.64 9.04
C ALA A 248 -1.65 -6.34 9.93
N VAL A 249 -1.11 -7.39 10.56
CA VAL A 249 0.10 -7.36 11.38
C VAL A 249 1.11 -8.39 10.85
N GLN A 250 2.36 -8.27 11.26
CA GLN A 250 3.38 -9.27 10.93
C GLN A 250 2.92 -10.66 11.41
N LYS A 251 3.12 -11.67 10.55
CA LYS A 251 2.77 -13.06 10.84
C LYS A 251 3.30 -13.53 12.19
N GLY A 252 2.40 -14.01 13.05
CA GLY A 252 2.72 -14.50 14.39
C GLY A 252 2.73 -13.44 15.49
N ASN A 253 2.49 -12.16 15.21
CA ASN A 253 2.33 -11.12 16.23
C ASN A 253 0.92 -11.20 16.88
N LYS A 254 0.70 -12.28 17.65
CA LYS A 254 -0.61 -12.57 18.25
C LYS A 254 -1.06 -11.54 19.29
N GLU A 255 -0.11 -10.95 20.00
CA GLU A 255 -0.42 -9.96 21.03
C GLU A 255 -1.06 -8.70 20.42
N LEU A 256 -0.41 -8.12 19.40
CA LEU A 256 -0.94 -6.96 18.70
C LEU A 256 -2.24 -7.30 17.96
N LEU A 257 -2.30 -8.47 17.32
CA LEU A 257 -3.49 -8.95 16.61
C LEU A 257 -4.71 -9.03 17.55
N ASN A 258 -4.55 -9.66 18.70
CA ASN A 258 -5.63 -9.81 19.66
C ASN A 258 -6.08 -8.45 20.20
N TRP A 259 -5.12 -7.55 20.52
CA TRP A 259 -5.45 -6.21 20.96
C TRP A 259 -6.26 -5.43 19.90
N ILE A 260 -5.88 -5.52 18.60
CA ILE A 260 -6.64 -4.88 17.51
C ILE A 260 -8.06 -5.46 17.41
N ASN A 261 -8.21 -6.79 17.54
CA ASN A 261 -9.51 -7.44 17.50
C ASN A 261 -10.41 -6.99 18.66
N ASP A 262 -9.87 -6.95 19.88
CA ASP A 262 -10.61 -6.47 21.04
C ASP A 262 -11.03 -4.99 20.89
N GLU A 263 -10.14 -4.20 20.28
CA GLU A 263 -10.42 -2.79 19.99
C GLU A 263 -11.52 -2.63 18.93
N ILE A 264 -11.49 -3.40 17.83
CA ILE A 264 -12.55 -3.38 16.81
C ILE A 264 -13.92 -3.72 17.43
N VAL A 265 -13.99 -4.74 18.30
CA VAL A 265 -15.23 -5.10 19.00
C VAL A 265 -15.71 -3.97 19.92
N LYS A 266 -14.78 -3.31 20.63
CA LYS A 266 -15.08 -2.15 21.49
C LYS A 266 -15.61 -0.97 20.65
N LEU A 267 -14.95 -0.67 19.55
CA LEU A 267 -15.32 0.39 18.62
C LEU A 267 -16.70 0.14 18.01
N GLY A 268 -17.04 -1.11 17.72
CA GLY A 268 -18.37 -1.48 17.25
C GLY A 268 -19.48 -1.09 18.23
N LYS A 269 -19.26 -1.22 19.54
CA LYS A 269 -20.23 -0.77 20.55
C LYS A 269 -20.42 0.76 20.57
N GLU A 270 -19.47 1.49 20.03
CA GLU A 270 -19.51 2.94 19.91
C GLU A 270 -20.08 3.39 18.56
N ASN A 271 -20.40 2.46 17.67
CA ASN A 271 -20.77 2.73 16.25
C ASN A 271 -19.69 3.58 15.55
N PHE A 272 -18.43 3.20 15.75
CA PHE A 272 -17.29 4.01 15.34
C PHE A 272 -17.13 4.03 13.83
N PHE A 273 -17.22 2.87 13.15
CA PHE A 273 -16.98 2.79 11.72
C PHE A 273 -18.07 3.46 10.89
N HIS A 274 -19.34 3.46 11.35
CA HIS A 274 -20.39 4.26 10.76
C HIS A 274 -20.16 5.77 10.95
N LYS A 275 -19.68 6.19 12.13
CA LYS A 275 -19.34 7.61 12.36
C LYS A 275 -18.17 8.06 11.51
N ASP A 276 -17.19 7.18 11.31
CA ASP A 276 -16.07 7.43 10.39
C ASP A 276 -16.57 7.53 8.93
N TYR A 277 -17.46 6.63 8.51
CA TYR A 277 -18.13 6.73 7.21
C TYR A 277 -18.82 8.07 7.03
N GLU A 278 -19.62 8.51 7.99
CA GLU A 278 -20.32 9.82 7.94
C GLU A 278 -19.34 10.99 7.78
N GLN A 279 -18.18 10.90 8.42
CA GLN A 279 -17.15 11.94 8.40
C GLN A 279 -16.33 11.94 7.11
N THR A 280 -15.95 10.75 6.60
CA THR A 280 -14.92 10.60 5.57
C THR A 280 -15.45 10.17 4.21
N LEU A 281 -16.41 9.25 4.17
CA LEU A 281 -16.91 8.62 2.95
C LEU A 281 -18.19 9.28 2.43
N LYS A 282 -19.14 9.57 3.31
CA LYS A 282 -20.42 10.19 2.96
C LYS A 282 -20.31 11.53 2.22
N PRO A 283 -19.35 12.43 2.55
CA PRO A 283 -19.18 13.67 1.78
C PRO A 283 -18.88 13.44 0.30
N VAL A 284 -18.29 12.27 -0.06
CA VAL A 284 -17.99 11.87 -1.42
C VAL A 284 -19.15 11.11 -2.07
N TYR A 285 -19.71 10.13 -1.36
CA TYR A 285 -20.78 9.27 -1.90
C TYR A 285 -22.16 9.93 -1.93
N GLY A 286 -22.41 10.86 -1.02
CA GLY A 286 -23.75 11.44 -0.83
C GLY A 286 -24.70 10.40 -0.21
N SER A 287 -25.94 10.38 -0.74
CA SER A 287 -26.98 9.41 -0.34
C SER A 287 -27.05 8.18 -1.23
N ASP A 288 -26.15 8.05 -2.21
CA ASP A 288 -26.25 7.01 -3.25
C ASP A 288 -25.65 5.67 -2.81
N VAL A 289 -24.96 5.66 -1.69
CA VAL A 289 -24.33 4.45 -1.11
C VAL A 289 -24.82 4.30 0.32
N ASP A 290 -25.40 3.15 0.61
CA ASP A 290 -25.78 2.78 1.98
C ASP A 290 -24.52 2.46 2.79
N PRO A 291 -24.29 3.07 3.97
CA PRO A 291 -23.15 2.71 4.81
C PRO A 291 -23.08 1.21 5.12
N ASP A 292 -24.22 0.53 5.28
CA ASP A 292 -24.27 -0.92 5.56
C ASP A 292 -23.75 -1.79 4.41
N ASP A 293 -23.68 -1.26 3.18
CA ASP A 293 -23.07 -1.94 2.04
C ASP A 293 -21.52 -1.94 2.12
N ILE A 294 -20.94 -1.03 2.90
CA ILE A 294 -19.48 -0.85 3.00
C ILE A 294 -18.97 -1.19 4.40
N VAL A 295 -19.62 -0.67 5.44
CA VAL A 295 -19.14 -0.73 6.82
C VAL A 295 -19.32 -2.12 7.42
N VAL A 296 -18.31 -2.61 8.12
CA VAL A 296 -18.40 -3.77 9.01
C VAL A 296 -18.20 -3.29 10.45
N GLU A 297 -19.29 -3.10 11.16
CA GLU A 297 -19.25 -2.59 12.53
C GLU A 297 -18.88 -3.71 13.51
N GLY A 298 -17.86 -3.48 14.34
CA GLY A 298 -17.41 -4.44 15.36
C GLY A 298 -16.81 -5.74 14.82
N GLY A 299 -16.43 -5.80 13.54
CA GLY A 299 -15.83 -6.96 12.91
C GLY A 299 -16.80 -8.10 12.57
N GLN A 300 -18.10 -7.86 12.63
CA GLN A 300 -19.15 -8.87 12.36
C GLN A 300 -19.73 -8.65 10.95
N LEU A 301 -19.69 -9.73 10.13
CA LEU A 301 -20.26 -9.77 8.77
C LEU A 301 -21.73 -10.17 8.81
#